data_d079ea61ffad1a1e6058a5b25e22730d
#
_entry.id   d079ea61ffad1a1e6058a5b25e22730d
#
_cell.length_a   1.000
_cell.length_b   1.000
_cell.length_c   1.000
_cell.angle_alpha   90.00
_cell.angle_beta   90.00
_cell.angle_gamma   90.00
#
_symmetry.space_group_name_H-M   'P 1'
#
loop_
_entity.id
_entity.type
_entity.pdbx_description
1 polymer ?
#
loop_
_entity_poly.entity_id
_entity_poly.type
_entity_poly.pdbx_seq_one_letter_code
_entity_poly.pdbx_strand_id
1 'polypeptide(L)'
;MRFIVIGITDNPKPWFPPEVMEIIKQGKVFSGGKRHHEIVAPLLPEEAEWIDITVPLDAVFKKYLDSPLCRRAVGGEAFIVFASGDPLFFGFANTLQREFPDAELKVYPTFNSLQMLAHRLVMPYHDMHIVSLTGRPWDKLDEALIKGYPLIGCLTDKHKTPHAIHQRMMEYGYDNYQMTIGENLGNDRTERVSRYDDGTDYTNPNCVILQQTEEHPHPFGIPDNEFTLLDGREKMITKMPVRLLTLQALELSKRKVLWDIGFCTGSVSIEARLQFPHLQIEAFEIRPECEAIIQENMRRFGAPGINIHIGDFLTSPLPLEGGRGEAPDAVFIGGHGGRLKEIMEKVLTILAPDGVIVMNSVIAPKVTTDSHQLWDEACIALGLHQDTPIRIQLNENHPITILRCRR
;
A
#
# COMPACT_ATOMS: atom_id res chain seq x y z
N MET A 1 -28.59 -15.35 9.30
CA MET A 1 -28.77 -13.90 9.00
C MET A 1 -28.77 -13.73 7.48
N ARG A 2 -29.56 -12.81 6.95
CA ARG A 2 -29.64 -12.58 5.50
C ARG A 2 -29.52 -11.08 5.21
N PHE A 3 -28.71 -10.71 4.22
CA PHE A 3 -28.55 -9.35 3.74
C PHE A 3 -28.85 -9.26 2.25
N ILE A 4 -29.57 -8.23 1.88
CA ILE A 4 -29.75 -7.81 0.48
C ILE A 4 -29.04 -6.46 0.33
N VAL A 5 -27.93 -6.45 -0.41
CA VAL A 5 -27.11 -5.24 -0.57
C VAL A 5 -27.38 -4.62 -1.93
N ILE A 6 -27.92 -3.40 -1.92
CA ILE A 6 -28.36 -2.68 -3.12
C ILE A 6 -27.38 -1.53 -3.38
N GLY A 7 -26.74 -1.54 -4.54
CA GLY A 7 -25.90 -0.46 -5.02
C GLY A 7 -26.72 0.75 -5.44
N ILE A 8 -26.27 1.95 -5.03
CA ILE A 8 -26.88 3.22 -5.46
C ILE A 8 -25.82 4.20 -5.94
N THR A 9 -26.19 5.05 -6.86
CA THR A 9 -25.39 6.22 -7.28
C THR A 9 -25.74 7.43 -6.43
N ASP A 10 -25.13 8.58 -6.70
CA ASP A 10 -25.45 9.85 -6.03
C ASP A 10 -26.69 10.56 -6.61
N ASN A 11 -27.48 9.88 -7.45
CA ASN A 11 -28.69 10.43 -8.04
C ASN A 11 -29.76 10.60 -6.96
N PRO A 12 -30.27 11.83 -6.73
CA PRO A 12 -31.35 12.08 -5.77
C PRO A 12 -32.69 11.44 -6.15
N LYS A 13 -32.84 10.95 -7.38
CA LYS A 13 -33.97 10.18 -7.87
C LYS A 13 -33.48 8.84 -8.43
N PRO A 14 -33.08 7.89 -7.57
CA PRO A 14 -32.53 6.63 -8.03
C PRO A 14 -33.58 5.81 -8.78
N TRP A 15 -33.15 5.22 -9.89
CA TRP A 15 -33.98 4.23 -10.58
C TRP A 15 -33.54 2.82 -10.16
N PHE A 16 -34.50 1.98 -9.82
CA PHE A 16 -34.26 0.58 -9.51
C PHE A 16 -35.07 -0.33 -10.44
N PRO A 17 -34.55 -1.51 -10.78
CA PRO A 17 -35.36 -2.53 -11.46
C PRO A 17 -36.62 -2.88 -10.66
N PRO A 18 -37.72 -3.32 -11.32
CA PRO A 18 -38.97 -3.65 -10.65
C PRO A 18 -38.78 -4.67 -9.49
N GLU A 19 -37.93 -5.67 -9.66
CA GLU A 19 -37.60 -6.63 -8.60
C GLU A 19 -37.01 -5.96 -7.35
N VAL A 20 -36.08 -5.02 -7.53
CA VAL A 20 -35.46 -4.29 -6.41
C VAL A 20 -36.48 -3.36 -5.74
N MET A 21 -37.32 -2.71 -6.51
CA MET A 21 -38.42 -1.87 -5.96
C MET A 21 -39.39 -2.69 -5.12
N GLU A 22 -39.69 -3.93 -5.54
CA GLU A 22 -40.56 -4.82 -4.75
C GLU A 22 -39.88 -5.23 -3.43
N ILE A 23 -38.58 -5.51 -3.45
CA ILE A 23 -37.79 -5.79 -2.25
C ILE A 23 -37.82 -4.58 -1.29
N ILE A 24 -37.64 -3.37 -1.81
CA ILE A 24 -37.70 -2.14 -0.99
C ILE A 24 -39.08 -1.98 -0.35
N LYS A 25 -40.18 -2.13 -1.12
CA LYS A 25 -41.54 -1.99 -0.61
C LYS A 25 -41.90 -2.99 0.47
N GLN A 26 -41.35 -4.21 0.42
CA GLN A 26 -41.62 -5.28 1.37
C GLN A 26 -40.65 -5.28 2.55
N GLY A 27 -39.59 -4.48 2.47
CA GLY A 27 -38.53 -4.41 3.49
C GLY A 27 -39.03 -3.80 4.80
N LYS A 28 -38.45 -4.23 5.92
CA LYS A 28 -38.75 -3.71 7.26
C LYS A 28 -37.54 -3.00 7.88
N VAL A 29 -36.34 -3.57 7.71
CA VAL A 29 -35.11 -3.04 8.30
C VAL A 29 -34.13 -2.69 7.19
N PHE A 30 -33.76 -1.43 7.17
CA PHE A 30 -32.87 -0.85 6.18
C PHE A 30 -31.61 -0.34 6.85
N SER A 31 -30.51 -0.27 6.08
CA SER A 31 -29.25 0.26 6.56
C SER A 31 -28.49 0.97 5.44
N GLY A 32 -27.68 1.95 5.83
CA GLY A 32 -26.86 2.71 4.90
C GLY A 32 -26.21 3.90 5.58
N GLY A 33 -25.34 4.61 4.88
CA GLY A 33 -24.84 5.89 5.33
C GLY A 33 -25.89 6.98 5.28
N LYS A 34 -25.69 8.09 5.98
CA LYS A 34 -26.63 9.23 6.04
C LYS A 34 -27.09 9.70 4.65
N ARG A 35 -26.16 9.87 3.70
CA ARG A 35 -26.46 10.25 2.32
C ARG A 35 -27.35 9.21 1.61
N HIS A 36 -27.10 7.93 1.83
CA HIS A 36 -27.95 6.87 1.26
C HIS A 36 -29.36 6.96 1.78
N HIS A 37 -29.54 7.25 3.09
CA HIS A 37 -30.85 7.46 3.69
C HIS A 37 -31.59 8.61 3.03
N GLU A 38 -30.95 9.77 2.90
CA GLU A 38 -31.52 10.96 2.27
C GLU A 38 -32.04 10.69 0.83
N ILE A 39 -31.29 9.87 0.07
CA ILE A 39 -31.65 9.50 -1.30
C ILE A 39 -32.86 8.55 -1.36
N VAL A 40 -32.89 7.52 -0.48
CA VAL A 40 -33.88 6.44 -0.57
C VAL A 40 -35.11 6.66 0.32
N ALA A 41 -35.06 7.59 1.28
CA ALA A 41 -36.15 7.84 2.23
C ALA A 41 -37.55 7.99 1.56
N PRO A 42 -37.69 8.65 0.41
CA PRO A 42 -39.00 8.76 -0.26
C PRO A 42 -39.55 7.43 -0.81
N LEU A 43 -38.73 6.38 -0.87
CA LEU A 43 -39.06 5.07 -1.41
C LEU A 43 -39.32 4.01 -0.33
N LEU A 44 -38.99 4.34 0.92
CA LEU A 44 -39.11 3.40 2.05
C LEU A 44 -40.57 3.33 2.54
N PRO A 45 -41.01 2.16 3.07
CA PRO A 45 -42.30 2.06 3.78
C PRO A 45 -42.38 3.00 4.99
N GLU A 46 -43.60 3.42 5.39
CA GLU A 46 -43.80 4.31 6.54
C GLU A 46 -43.28 3.73 7.87
N GLU A 47 -43.34 2.39 8.02
CA GLU A 47 -42.91 1.69 9.24
C GLU A 47 -41.43 1.17 9.10
N ALA A 48 -40.64 1.68 8.15
CA ALA A 48 -39.29 1.22 7.93
C ALA A 48 -38.35 1.60 9.10
N GLU A 49 -37.68 0.63 9.65
CA GLU A 49 -36.58 0.86 10.60
C GLU A 49 -35.28 1.15 9.82
N TRP A 50 -34.52 2.19 10.22
CA TRP A 50 -33.25 2.55 9.62
C TRP A 50 -32.09 2.41 10.59
N ILE A 51 -31.03 1.72 10.16
CA ILE A 51 -29.76 1.58 10.88
C ILE A 51 -28.66 2.35 10.14
N ASP A 52 -28.19 3.45 10.73
CA ASP A 52 -27.09 4.23 10.17
C ASP A 52 -25.77 3.46 10.21
N ILE A 53 -25.08 3.38 9.08
CA ILE A 53 -23.70 2.89 8.99
C ILE A 53 -22.77 4.05 9.34
N THR A 54 -22.15 3.96 10.52
CA THR A 54 -21.22 4.94 11.06
C THR A 54 -19.91 4.25 11.51
N VAL A 55 -18.83 5.01 11.60
CA VAL A 55 -17.54 4.52 12.12
C VAL A 55 -17.43 4.90 13.60
N PRO A 56 -17.01 4.00 14.50
CA PRO A 56 -16.58 2.62 14.23
C PRO A 56 -17.74 1.66 13.94
N LEU A 57 -17.47 0.63 13.11
CA LEU A 57 -18.49 -0.31 12.61
C LEU A 57 -19.04 -1.27 13.66
N ASP A 58 -18.31 -1.51 14.75
CA ASP A 58 -18.71 -2.46 15.81
C ASP A 58 -20.11 -2.16 16.36
N ALA A 59 -20.43 -0.86 16.52
CA ALA A 59 -21.75 -0.42 16.97
C ALA A 59 -22.86 -0.77 15.96
N VAL A 60 -22.56 -0.75 14.67
CA VAL A 60 -23.47 -1.13 13.57
C VAL A 60 -23.71 -2.63 13.58
N PHE A 61 -22.62 -3.41 13.67
CA PHE A 61 -22.71 -4.88 13.72
C PHE A 61 -23.47 -5.37 14.95
N LYS A 62 -23.29 -4.70 16.10
CA LYS A 62 -24.07 -4.98 17.31
C LYS A 62 -25.57 -4.76 17.07
N LYS A 63 -25.98 -3.67 16.39
CA LYS A 63 -27.38 -3.42 16.04
C LYS A 63 -27.97 -4.51 15.13
N TYR A 64 -27.18 -5.03 14.16
CA TYR A 64 -27.63 -6.16 13.34
C TYR A 64 -27.82 -7.43 14.17
N LEU A 65 -26.90 -7.72 15.10
CA LEU A 65 -26.98 -8.89 15.99
C LEU A 65 -28.13 -8.79 17.00
N ASP A 66 -28.39 -7.61 17.54
CA ASP A 66 -29.47 -7.36 18.51
C ASP A 66 -30.86 -7.27 17.85
N SER A 67 -30.93 -7.10 16.54
CA SER A 67 -32.20 -7.02 15.79
C SER A 67 -33.02 -8.30 15.89
N PRO A 68 -34.35 -8.20 16.01
CA PRO A 68 -35.25 -9.35 15.93
C PRO A 68 -35.07 -10.18 14.65
N LEU A 69 -34.62 -9.60 13.54
CA LEU A 69 -34.34 -10.31 12.30
C LEU A 69 -33.19 -11.32 12.43
N CYS A 70 -32.24 -11.07 13.31
CA CYS A 70 -31.14 -12.01 13.58
C CYS A 70 -31.63 -13.27 14.29
N ARG A 71 -32.65 -13.15 15.13
CA ARG A 71 -33.19 -14.26 15.96
C ARG A 71 -34.24 -15.09 15.22
N ARG A 72 -34.88 -14.54 14.19
CA ARG A 72 -35.90 -15.22 13.38
C ARG A 72 -35.30 -15.81 12.11
N ALA A 73 -34.48 -16.86 12.24
CA ALA A 73 -33.89 -17.59 11.11
C ALA A 73 -34.94 -18.33 10.23
N VAL A 74 -36.23 -18.14 10.47
CA VAL A 74 -37.32 -18.81 9.75
C VAL A 74 -38.26 -17.75 9.21
N GLY A 75 -38.22 -17.46 7.89
CA GLY A 75 -39.24 -16.63 7.26
C GLY A 75 -38.79 -15.66 6.16
N GLY A 76 -37.57 -15.70 5.68
CA GLY A 76 -37.18 -14.95 4.47
C GLY A 76 -36.92 -13.45 4.66
N GLU A 77 -37.07 -12.91 5.87
CA GLU A 77 -36.76 -11.49 6.16
C GLU A 77 -35.25 -11.22 6.10
N ALA A 78 -34.87 -10.06 5.51
CA ALA A 78 -33.49 -9.69 5.31
C ALA A 78 -33.23 -8.23 5.72
N PHE A 79 -32.00 -7.92 6.13
CA PHE A 79 -31.52 -6.55 6.18
C PHE A 79 -31.32 -6.04 4.76
N ILE A 80 -31.93 -4.92 4.41
CA ILE A 80 -31.73 -4.26 3.11
C ILE A 80 -30.69 -3.16 3.31
N VAL A 81 -29.54 -3.32 2.68
CA VAL A 81 -28.38 -2.43 2.89
C VAL A 81 -28.09 -1.65 1.62
N PHE A 82 -28.07 -0.32 1.69
CA PHE A 82 -27.67 0.53 0.59
C PHE A 82 -26.19 0.85 0.64
N ALA A 83 -25.51 0.64 -0.47
CA ALA A 83 -24.08 0.92 -0.62
C ALA A 83 -23.80 1.74 -1.89
N SER A 84 -22.74 2.55 -1.88
CA SER A 84 -22.36 3.34 -3.05
C SER A 84 -21.86 2.44 -4.18
N GLY A 85 -22.35 2.64 -5.38
CA GLY A 85 -21.89 1.96 -6.59
C GLY A 85 -22.09 0.44 -6.55
N ASP A 86 -21.07 -0.30 -6.92
CA ASP A 86 -21.06 -1.76 -6.80
C ASP A 86 -20.67 -2.16 -5.37
N PRO A 87 -21.58 -2.83 -4.62
CA PRO A 87 -21.32 -3.22 -3.24
C PRO A 87 -20.12 -4.17 -3.03
N LEU A 88 -19.69 -4.89 -4.06
CA LEU A 88 -18.51 -5.77 -4.03
C LEU A 88 -17.23 -5.07 -4.49
N PHE A 89 -17.34 -3.90 -5.12
CA PHE A 89 -16.18 -3.15 -5.56
C PHE A 89 -15.66 -2.21 -4.45
N PHE A 90 -14.82 -2.72 -3.56
CA PHE A 90 -14.37 -2.06 -2.33
C PHE A 90 -15.52 -1.57 -1.43
N GLY A 91 -16.70 -2.11 -1.64
CA GLY A 91 -17.94 -1.70 -1.01
C GLY A 91 -18.26 -2.47 0.28
N PHE A 92 -19.38 -2.10 0.89
CA PHE A 92 -19.78 -2.59 2.20
C PHE A 92 -20.14 -4.10 2.23
N ALA A 93 -20.50 -4.68 1.08
CA ALA A 93 -20.75 -6.13 1.00
C ALA A 93 -19.54 -6.98 1.37
N ASN A 94 -18.32 -6.54 1.01
CA ASN A 94 -17.08 -7.22 1.42
C ASN A 94 -16.89 -7.18 2.95
N THR A 95 -17.29 -6.10 3.59
CA THR A 95 -17.26 -5.97 5.04
C THR A 95 -18.25 -6.92 5.69
N LEU A 96 -19.48 -7.00 5.16
CA LEU A 96 -20.48 -7.95 5.65
C LEU A 96 -20.03 -9.42 5.50
N GLN A 97 -19.41 -9.78 4.38
CA GLN A 97 -18.86 -11.14 4.18
C GLN A 97 -17.79 -11.51 5.22
N ARG A 98 -16.94 -10.55 5.55
CA ARG A 98 -15.87 -10.75 6.54
C ARG A 98 -16.41 -10.90 7.97
N GLU A 99 -17.33 -10.02 8.35
CA GLU A 99 -17.88 -9.96 9.71
C GLU A 99 -18.95 -11.03 9.98
N PHE A 100 -19.69 -11.42 8.95
CA PHE A 100 -20.77 -12.40 9.01
C PHE A 100 -20.58 -13.51 7.96
N PRO A 101 -19.55 -14.37 8.08
CA PRO A 101 -19.19 -15.36 7.06
C PRO A 101 -20.31 -16.38 6.77
N ASP A 102 -21.18 -16.64 7.76
CA ASP A 102 -22.31 -17.57 7.63
C ASP A 102 -23.61 -16.89 7.15
N ALA A 103 -23.59 -15.59 6.85
CA ALA A 103 -24.75 -14.88 6.38
C ALA A 103 -25.00 -15.11 4.89
N GLU A 104 -26.29 -15.27 4.52
CA GLU A 104 -26.69 -15.25 3.11
C GLU A 104 -26.65 -13.81 2.59
N LEU A 105 -25.84 -13.55 1.54
CA LEU A 105 -25.80 -12.26 0.87
C LEU A 105 -26.36 -12.35 -0.55
N LYS A 106 -27.30 -11.46 -0.87
CA LYS A 106 -27.74 -11.19 -2.24
C LYS A 106 -27.34 -9.76 -2.61
N VAL A 107 -26.70 -9.58 -3.76
CA VAL A 107 -26.16 -8.27 -4.17
C VAL A 107 -26.83 -7.81 -5.46
N TYR A 108 -27.29 -6.57 -5.48
CA TYR A 108 -27.80 -5.87 -6.65
C TYR A 108 -26.87 -4.70 -6.95
N PRO A 109 -25.92 -4.83 -7.89
CA PRO A 109 -24.93 -3.81 -8.16
C PRO A 109 -25.48 -2.67 -9.02
N THR A 110 -24.82 -1.52 -8.96
CA THR A 110 -24.89 -0.48 -9.98
C THR A 110 -23.47 -0.09 -10.40
N PHE A 111 -23.33 0.84 -11.33
CA PHE A 111 -22.01 1.32 -11.76
C PHE A 111 -21.25 1.94 -10.59
N ASN A 112 -20.00 1.54 -10.40
CA ASN A 112 -19.11 2.23 -9.47
C ASN A 112 -18.62 3.57 -10.06
N SER A 113 -18.05 4.42 -9.23
CA SER A 113 -17.64 5.77 -9.62
C SER A 113 -16.60 5.78 -10.75
N LEU A 114 -15.65 4.84 -10.78
CA LEU A 114 -14.65 4.77 -11.84
C LEU A 114 -15.25 4.33 -13.19
N GLN A 115 -16.19 3.39 -13.17
CA GLN A 115 -16.96 3.04 -14.37
C GLN A 115 -17.74 4.25 -14.89
N MET A 116 -18.43 4.96 -14.00
CA MET A 116 -19.17 6.16 -14.39
C MET A 116 -18.28 7.24 -14.98
N LEU A 117 -17.11 7.49 -14.36
CA LEU A 117 -16.13 8.45 -14.89
C LEU A 117 -15.61 8.02 -16.26
N ALA A 118 -15.25 6.75 -16.45
CA ALA A 118 -14.83 6.21 -17.74
C ALA A 118 -15.93 6.36 -18.82
N HIS A 119 -17.21 6.15 -18.46
CA HIS A 119 -18.34 6.38 -19.37
C HIS A 119 -18.49 7.86 -19.75
N ARG A 120 -18.30 8.80 -18.82
CA ARG A 120 -18.31 10.25 -19.14
C ARG A 120 -17.18 10.64 -20.08
N LEU A 121 -16.04 9.96 -19.97
CA LEU A 121 -14.89 10.18 -20.85
C LEU A 121 -14.96 9.38 -22.16
N VAL A 122 -15.97 8.52 -22.34
CA VAL A 122 -16.10 7.56 -23.46
C VAL A 122 -14.81 6.74 -23.61
N MET A 123 -14.26 6.27 -22.48
CA MET A 123 -12.95 5.62 -22.37
C MET A 123 -13.13 4.12 -22.08
N PRO A 124 -12.46 3.23 -22.84
CA PRO A 124 -12.30 1.83 -22.44
C PRO A 124 -11.54 1.73 -21.10
N TYR A 125 -12.00 0.84 -20.21
CA TYR A 125 -11.42 0.72 -18.86
C TYR A 125 -11.13 -0.74 -18.45
N HIS A 126 -11.12 -1.66 -19.42
CA HIS A 126 -10.86 -3.08 -19.13
C HIS A 126 -9.44 -3.33 -18.60
N ASP A 127 -8.47 -2.49 -18.98
CA ASP A 127 -7.08 -2.55 -18.51
C ASP A 127 -6.77 -1.57 -17.37
N MET A 128 -7.81 -0.91 -16.81
CA MET A 128 -7.62 0.05 -15.73
C MET A 128 -7.12 -0.65 -14.47
N HIS A 129 -5.94 -0.25 -13.99
CA HIS A 129 -5.45 -0.67 -12.68
C HIS A 129 -6.18 0.10 -11.57
N ILE A 130 -6.86 -0.62 -10.69
CA ILE A 130 -7.70 -0.01 -9.67
C ILE A 130 -6.95 0.12 -8.34
N VAL A 131 -6.96 1.34 -7.80
CA VAL A 131 -6.39 1.66 -6.49
C VAL A 131 -7.46 2.27 -5.59
N SER A 132 -7.70 1.65 -4.44
CA SER A 132 -8.54 2.27 -3.40
C SER A 132 -7.66 2.91 -2.34
N LEU A 133 -7.74 4.22 -2.22
CA LEU A 133 -7.07 5.01 -1.18
C LEU A 133 -7.98 5.26 0.04
N THR A 134 -9.26 4.89 -0.04
CA THR A 134 -10.25 5.10 1.02
C THR A 134 -9.85 4.37 2.31
N GLY A 135 -9.36 5.11 3.31
CA GLY A 135 -8.88 4.57 4.58
C GLY A 135 -7.67 3.63 4.45
N ARG A 136 -6.91 3.69 3.35
CA ARG A 136 -5.74 2.84 3.07
C ARG A 136 -4.49 3.69 2.89
N PRO A 137 -3.27 3.12 3.10
CA PRO A 137 -2.01 3.81 2.83
C PRO A 137 -1.79 4.08 1.32
N TRP A 138 -0.70 4.76 0.99
CA TRP A 138 -0.34 5.10 -0.38
C TRP A 138 0.24 3.95 -1.20
N ASP A 139 0.64 2.84 -0.55
CA ASP A 139 1.48 1.77 -1.11
C ASP A 139 1.00 1.26 -2.47
N LYS A 140 -0.33 1.12 -2.64
CA LYS A 140 -0.89 0.62 -3.91
C LYS A 140 -0.86 1.65 -5.04
N LEU A 141 -0.96 2.95 -4.71
CA LEU A 141 -0.74 4.01 -5.70
C LEU A 141 0.73 4.10 -6.08
N ASP A 142 1.62 4.07 -5.09
CA ASP A 142 3.06 4.08 -5.31
C ASP A 142 3.51 2.91 -6.17
N GLU A 143 3.03 1.70 -5.86
CA GLU A 143 3.27 0.51 -6.67
C GLU A 143 2.79 0.69 -8.11
N ALA A 144 1.59 1.26 -8.29
CA ALA A 144 1.01 1.47 -9.60
C ALA A 144 1.81 2.48 -10.44
N LEU A 145 2.26 3.58 -9.81
CA LEU A 145 3.08 4.60 -10.45
C LEU A 145 4.46 4.06 -10.84
N ILE A 146 5.14 3.35 -9.93
CA ILE A 146 6.44 2.72 -10.20
C ILE A 146 6.35 1.72 -11.35
N LYS A 147 5.27 0.91 -11.39
CA LYS A 147 5.03 -0.05 -12.50
C LYS A 147 4.66 0.61 -13.82
N GLY A 148 4.36 1.90 -13.80
CA GLY A 148 3.99 2.63 -15.01
C GLY A 148 2.72 2.12 -15.67
N TYR A 149 1.67 1.79 -14.88
CA TYR A 149 0.39 1.36 -15.48
C TYR A 149 -0.19 2.48 -16.35
N PRO A 150 -0.57 2.19 -17.61
CA PRO A 150 -1.06 3.21 -18.54
C PRO A 150 -2.34 3.90 -18.09
N LEU A 151 -3.15 3.21 -17.30
CA LEU A 151 -4.43 3.70 -16.82
C LEU A 151 -4.65 3.28 -15.36
N ILE A 152 -4.75 4.25 -14.45
CA ILE A 152 -4.95 4.01 -13.02
C ILE A 152 -6.23 4.70 -12.57
N GLY A 153 -7.15 3.94 -11.96
CA GLY A 153 -8.36 4.47 -11.35
C GLY A 153 -8.23 4.52 -9.83
N CYS A 154 -8.40 5.69 -9.22
CA CYS A 154 -8.24 5.89 -7.79
C CYS A 154 -9.57 6.22 -7.11
N LEU A 155 -9.94 5.44 -6.09
CA LEU A 155 -10.97 5.82 -5.12
C LEU A 155 -10.33 6.64 -4.01
N THR A 156 -10.86 7.83 -3.78
CA THR A 156 -10.33 8.84 -2.86
C THR A 156 -10.99 8.80 -1.48
N ASP A 157 -10.49 9.58 -0.54
CA ASP A 157 -11.13 9.89 0.73
C ASP A 157 -10.90 11.36 1.12
N LYS A 158 -11.31 11.75 2.34
CA LYS A 158 -11.18 13.12 2.84
C LYS A 158 -9.73 13.60 3.05
N HIS A 159 -8.77 12.68 3.09
CA HIS A 159 -7.34 12.98 3.28
C HIS A 159 -6.56 12.78 1.98
N LYS A 160 -6.87 11.70 1.26
CA LYS A 160 -6.27 11.40 -0.03
C LYS A 160 -7.14 11.95 -1.14
N THR A 161 -7.15 13.28 -1.19
CA THR A 161 -7.88 14.10 -2.16
C THR A 161 -7.16 14.12 -3.51
N PRO A 162 -7.81 14.61 -4.59
CA PRO A 162 -7.13 14.83 -5.87
C PRO A 162 -5.84 15.66 -5.74
N HIS A 163 -5.85 16.73 -4.90
CA HIS A 163 -4.64 17.53 -4.64
C HIS A 163 -3.54 16.71 -3.96
N ALA A 164 -3.87 15.92 -2.94
CA ALA A 164 -2.88 15.09 -2.25
C ALA A 164 -2.26 14.03 -3.18
N ILE A 165 -3.07 13.45 -4.09
CA ILE A 165 -2.58 12.52 -5.12
C ILE A 165 -1.63 13.24 -6.07
N HIS A 166 -2.03 14.40 -6.61
CA HIS A 166 -1.19 15.19 -7.51
C HIS A 166 0.10 15.62 -6.84
N GLN A 167 0.03 16.16 -5.62
CA GLN A 167 1.23 16.56 -4.87
C GLN A 167 2.21 15.40 -4.69
N ARG A 168 1.71 14.19 -4.34
CA ARG A 168 2.55 13.01 -4.21
C ARG A 168 3.18 12.61 -5.54
N MET A 169 2.43 12.65 -6.63
CA MET A 169 2.96 12.39 -7.97
C MET A 169 4.10 13.34 -8.32
N MET A 170 3.89 14.66 -8.13
CA MET A 170 4.91 15.69 -8.42
C MET A 170 6.13 15.55 -7.52
N GLU A 171 5.96 15.24 -6.25
CA GLU A 171 7.05 15.03 -5.29
C GLU A 171 8.04 13.95 -5.76
N TYR A 172 7.54 12.91 -6.42
CA TYR A 172 8.35 11.79 -6.91
C TYR A 172 8.55 11.77 -8.43
N GLY A 173 8.26 12.87 -9.12
CA GLY A 173 8.54 13.03 -10.55
C GLY A 173 7.60 12.26 -11.49
N TYR A 174 6.38 11.92 -11.04
CA TYR A 174 5.35 11.28 -11.87
C TYR A 174 4.45 12.31 -12.57
N ASP A 175 5.06 13.24 -13.30
CA ASP A 175 4.39 14.27 -14.10
C ASP A 175 3.88 13.76 -15.46
N ASN A 176 4.17 12.52 -15.77
CA ASN A 176 3.80 11.82 -17.00
C ASN A 176 2.38 11.24 -17.00
N TYR A 177 1.49 11.72 -16.13
CA TYR A 177 0.09 11.34 -16.09
C TYR A 177 -0.84 12.54 -16.19
N GLN A 178 -1.84 12.44 -17.05
CA GLN A 178 -2.98 13.35 -17.05
C GLN A 178 -4.00 12.88 -16.02
N MET A 179 -4.34 13.74 -15.07
CA MET A 179 -5.34 13.44 -14.04
C MET A 179 -6.71 14.02 -14.42
N THR A 180 -7.74 13.19 -14.36
CA THR A 180 -9.14 13.58 -14.54
C THR A 180 -9.95 13.20 -13.31
N ILE A 181 -10.77 14.12 -12.84
CA ILE A 181 -11.57 13.99 -11.61
C ILE A 181 -13.05 13.90 -11.97
N GLY A 182 -13.74 12.94 -11.34
CA GLY A 182 -15.19 12.86 -11.37
C GLY A 182 -15.76 13.11 -9.98
N GLU A 183 -16.65 14.09 -9.87
CA GLU A 183 -17.28 14.52 -8.62
C GLU A 183 -18.77 14.27 -8.67
N ASN A 184 -19.34 13.78 -7.56
CA ASN A 184 -20.79 13.55 -7.39
C ASN A 184 -21.44 12.81 -8.57
N LEU A 185 -20.71 11.83 -9.13
CA LEU A 185 -21.12 11.13 -10.35
C LEU A 185 -22.49 10.47 -10.18
N GLY A 186 -23.38 10.72 -11.12
CA GLY A 186 -24.77 10.32 -11.10
C GLY A 186 -25.73 11.35 -10.51
N ASN A 187 -25.26 12.46 -9.96
CA ASN A 187 -26.08 13.55 -9.48
C ASN A 187 -26.27 14.60 -10.57
N ASP A 188 -27.47 14.65 -11.17
CA ASP A 188 -27.77 15.53 -12.31
C ASP A 188 -27.53 17.03 -12.04
N ARG A 189 -27.43 17.45 -10.76
CA ARG A 189 -27.29 18.86 -10.38
C ARG A 189 -25.86 19.25 -10.05
N THR A 190 -25.08 18.33 -9.51
CA THR A 190 -23.75 18.60 -8.92
C THR A 190 -22.65 17.77 -9.54
N GLU A 191 -22.96 16.86 -10.48
CA GLU A 191 -21.97 16.09 -11.21
C GLU A 191 -21.02 17.04 -11.96
N ARG A 192 -19.71 16.84 -11.75
CA ARG A 192 -18.66 17.55 -12.48
C ARG A 192 -17.59 16.57 -12.91
N VAL A 193 -17.14 16.70 -14.14
CA VAL A 193 -15.97 15.99 -14.68
C VAL A 193 -14.99 17.03 -15.21
N SER A 194 -13.79 17.04 -14.70
CA SER A 194 -12.77 18.03 -15.09
C SER A 194 -11.37 17.41 -15.08
N ARG A 195 -10.46 18.01 -15.84
CA ARG A 195 -9.03 17.78 -15.66
C ARG A 195 -8.58 18.43 -14.35
N TYR A 196 -7.50 17.89 -13.78
CA TYR A 196 -6.90 18.47 -12.59
C TYR A 196 -6.46 19.92 -12.82
N ASP A 197 -6.73 20.77 -11.85
CA ASP A 197 -6.31 22.16 -11.77
C ASP A 197 -6.05 22.54 -10.30
N ASP A 198 -4.89 23.10 -10.01
CA ASP A 198 -4.46 23.45 -8.65
C ASP A 198 -5.38 24.47 -7.96
N GLY A 199 -6.00 25.34 -8.73
CA GLY A 199 -6.89 26.40 -8.22
C GLY A 199 -8.32 25.93 -7.95
N THR A 200 -8.65 24.68 -8.22
CA THR A 200 -10.01 24.15 -8.13
C THR A 200 -10.23 23.38 -6.84
N ASP A 201 -11.23 23.76 -6.04
CA ASP A 201 -11.72 22.93 -4.93
C ASP A 201 -12.56 21.75 -5.46
N TYR A 202 -12.19 20.54 -5.07
CA TYR A 202 -12.89 19.31 -5.44
C TYR A 202 -13.81 18.85 -4.32
N THR A 203 -15.10 18.68 -4.67
CA THR A 203 -16.13 18.24 -3.72
C THR A 203 -16.09 16.70 -3.52
N ASN A 204 -16.62 16.23 -2.42
CA ASN A 204 -16.81 14.81 -2.15
C ASN A 204 -18.28 14.39 -2.34
N PRO A 205 -18.54 13.17 -2.82
CA PRO A 205 -17.60 12.13 -3.19
C PRO A 205 -16.94 12.39 -4.55
N ASN A 206 -15.67 12.00 -4.66
CA ASN A 206 -14.97 12.07 -5.95
C ASN A 206 -14.12 10.82 -6.21
N CYS A 207 -13.68 10.65 -7.44
CA CYS A 207 -12.71 9.65 -7.85
C CYS A 207 -11.79 10.25 -8.93
N VAL A 208 -10.68 9.58 -9.17
CA VAL A 208 -9.64 10.07 -10.09
C VAL A 208 -9.28 8.99 -11.10
N ILE A 209 -9.10 9.37 -12.36
CA ILE A 209 -8.44 8.55 -13.37
C ILE A 209 -7.13 9.24 -13.77
N LEU A 210 -6.02 8.49 -13.67
CA LEU A 210 -4.70 8.87 -14.14
C LEU A 210 -4.45 8.15 -15.46
N GLN A 211 -4.22 8.91 -16.52
CA GLN A 211 -3.91 8.39 -17.84
C GLN A 211 -2.48 8.76 -18.19
N GLN A 212 -1.64 7.75 -18.42
CA GLN A 212 -0.24 7.97 -18.78
C GLN A 212 -0.13 8.67 -20.12
N THR A 213 0.67 9.72 -20.17
CA THR A 213 0.93 10.51 -21.38
C THR A 213 2.26 10.13 -22.03
N GLU A 214 3.20 9.63 -21.24
CA GLU A 214 4.53 9.25 -21.65
C GLU A 214 5.07 8.14 -20.73
N GLU A 215 5.83 7.20 -21.29
CA GLU A 215 6.49 6.15 -20.50
C GLU A 215 7.75 6.69 -19.85
N HIS A 216 7.88 6.51 -18.54
CA HIS A 216 9.10 6.80 -17.75
C HIS A 216 9.65 5.49 -17.15
N PRO A 217 10.43 4.71 -17.93
CA PRO A 217 10.98 3.46 -17.43
C PRO A 217 12.06 3.73 -16.38
N HIS A 218 12.00 2.99 -15.27
CA HIS A 218 13.05 3.02 -14.27
C HIS A 218 14.28 2.21 -14.72
N PRO A 219 15.50 2.72 -14.51
CA PRO A 219 16.72 1.99 -14.88
C PRO A 219 16.87 0.73 -14.01
N PHE A 220 17.36 -0.34 -14.61
CA PHE A 220 17.85 -1.50 -13.88
C PHE A 220 19.35 -1.30 -13.59
N GLY A 221 19.69 -1.07 -12.33
CA GLY A 221 21.06 -0.73 -11.94
C GLY A 221 21.36 0.76 -12.06
N ILE A 222 20.96 1.55 -11.08
CA ILE A 222 21.24 2.99 -11.03
C ILE A 222 22.75 3.21 -10.84
N PRO A 223 23.40 4.03 -11.69
CA PRO A 223 24.82 4.38 -11.53
C PRO A 223 25.10 5.04 -10.18
N ASP A 224 26.23 4.67 -9.55
CA ASP A 224 26.58 5.16 -8.20
C ASP A 224 26.71 6.69 -8.13
N ASN A 225 27.17 7.31 -9.21
CA ASN A 225 27.38 8.77 -9.32
C ASN A 225 26.11 9.57 -9.50
N GLU A 226 24.97 8.92 -9.69
CA GLU A 226 23.66 9.58 -9.74
C GLU A 226 23.04 9.77 -8.36
N PHE A 227 23.55 9.06 -7.35
CA PHE A 227 23.11 9.24 -5.97
C PHE A 227 23.73 10.48 -5.32
N THR A 228 22.95 11.18 -4.52
CA THR A 228 23.47 12.09 -3.52
C THR A 228 24.16 11.27 -2.44
N LEU A 229 25.43 11.57 -2.18
CA LEU A 229 26.30 10.81 -1.31
C LEU A 229 26.50 11.53 0.03
N LEU A 230 26.96 10.79 1.04
CA LEU A 230 27.31 11.38 2.34
C LEU A 230 28.64 12.13 2.23
N ASP A 231 28.65 13.43 2.54
CA ASP A 231 29.81 14.30 2.48
C ASP A 231 30.99 13.72 3.27
N GLY A 232 32.19 13.73 2.64
CA GLY A 232 33.42 13.16 3.21
C GLY A 232 33.44 11.63 3.30
N ARG A 233 32.40 10.95 2.80
CA ARG A 233 32.28 9.50 2.80
C ARG A 233 31.70 8.94 1.51
N GLU A 234 32.09 9.46 0.36
CA GLU A 234 31.57 9.16 -0.97
C GLU A 234 31.74 7.67 -1.37
N LYS A 235 32.58 6.95 -0.63
CA LYS A 235 32.78 5.50 -0.83
C LYS A 235 31.75 4.65 -0.06
N MET A 236 30.94 5.26 0.80
CA MET A 236 29.94 4.55 1.61
C MET A 236 28.63 4.35 0.83
N ILE A 237 28.73 3.79 -0.36
CA ILE A 237 27.61 3.35 -1.16
C ILE A 237 27.83 1.93 -1.62
N THR A 238 26.83 1.06 -1.55
CA THR A 238 26.91 -0.28 -2.15
C THR A 238 26.98 -0.13 -3.67
N LYS A 239 28.10 -0.54 -4.25
CA LYS A 239 28.37 -0.41 -5.69
C LYS A 239 27.32 -1.12 -6.53
N MET A 240 26.91 -0.51 -7.65
CA MET A 240 25.80 -0.98 -8.47
C MET A 240 25.81 -2.49 -8.76
N PRO A 241 26.90 -3.13 -9.26
CA PRO A 241 26.88 -4.57 -9.50
C PRO A 241 26.72 -5.40 -8.22
N VAL A 242 27.30 -4.93 -7.09
CA VAL A 242 27.17 -5.59 -5.79
C VAL A 242 25.73 -5.43 -5.28
N ARG A 243 25.15 -4.23 -5.43
CA ARG A 243 23.77 -3.94 -5.05
C ARG A 243 22.79 -4.88 -5.74
N LEU A 244 22.91 -5.05 -7.07
CA LEU A 244 22.02 -5.94 -7.82
C LEU A 244 22.15 -7.42 -7.39
N LEU A 245 23.36 -7.89 -7.13
CA LEU A 245 23.56 -9.24 -6.60
C LEU A 245 23.09 -9.39 -5.15
N THR A 246 23.16 -8.32 -4.35
CA THR A 246 22.57 -8.29 -3.01
C THR A 246 21.04 -8.46 -3.07
N LEU A 247 20.36 -7.74 -3.99
CA LEU A 247 18.90 -7.90 -4.18
C LEU A 247 18.54 -9.33 -4.61
N GLN A 248 19.37 -9.94 -5.47
CA GLN A 248 19.20 -11.33 -5.87
C GLN A 248 19.38 -12.29 -4.68
N ALA A 249 20.40 -12.07 -3.83
CA ALA A 249 20.65 -12.89 -2.64
C ALA A 249 19.53 -12.77 -1.60
N LEU A 250 18.85 -11.63 -1.52
CA LEU A 250 17.66 -11.41 -0.69
C LEU A 250 16.40 -12.10 -1.22
N GLU A 251 16.40 -12.58 -2.47
CA GLU A 251 15.25 -13.23 -3.15
C GLU A 251 13.98 -12.36 -3.15
N LEU A 252 14.10 -11.06 -3.35
CA LEU A 252 13.04 -10.05 -3.13
C LEU A 252 11.75 -10.30 -3.92
N SER A 253 11.79 -11.02 -5.04
CA SER A 253 10.59 -11.39 -5.81
C SER A 253 9.62 -12.29 -5.01
N LYS A 254 10.11 -12.98 -3.98
CA LYS A 254 9.33 -13.88 -3.12
C LYS A 254 9.00 -13.29 -1.75
N ARG A 255 9.55 -12.10 -1.45
CA ARG A 255 9.46 -11.45 -0.14
C ARG A 255 8.35 -10.42 -0.09
N LYS A 256 7.96 -10.04 1.12
CA LYS A 256 6.95 -9.00 1.38
C LYS A 256 7.54 -7.80 2.09
N VAL A 257 8.45 -8.03 3.04
CA VAL A 257 9.00 -6.99 3.91
C VAL A 257 10.52 -7.03 3.92
N LEU A 258 11.12 -5.96 3.40
CA LEU A 258 12.58 -5.74 3.43
C LEU A 258 12.94 -4.78 4.56
N TRP A 259 13.89 -5.17 5.39
CA TRP A 259 14.60 -4.26 6.31
C TRP A 259 16.01 -3.99 5.82
N ASP A 260 16.34 -2.71 5.66
CA ASP A 260 17.67 -2.21 5.27
C ASP A 260 18.33 -1.54 6.48
N ILE A 261 19.26 -2.23 7.16
CA ILE A 261 19.91 -1.76 8.37
C ILE A 261 21.27 -1.15 8.02
N GLY A 262 21.42 0.16 8.25
CA GLY A 262 22.58 0.94 7.86
C GLY A 262 22.50 1.40 6.40
N PHE A 263 21.38 2.01 6.01
CA PHE A 263 21.06 2.36 4.62
C PHE A 263 21.98 3.44 4.02
N CYS A 264 22.58 4.33 4.81
CA CYS A 264 23.46 5.45 4.41
C CYS A 264 22.81 6.33 3.31
N THR A 265 23.05 6.02 2.01
CA THR A 265 22.50 6.74 0.87
C THR A 265 21.09 6.24 0.46
N GLY A 266 20.63 5.14 1.02
CA GLY A 266 19.41 4.45 0.63
C GLY A 266 19.50 3.68 -0.69
N SER A 267 20.67 3.50 -1.24
CA SER A 267 20.85 2.93 -2.60
C SER A 267 20.27 1.52 -2.74
N VAL A 268 20.37 0.67 -1.71
CA VAL A 268 19.79 -0.69 -1.72
C VAL A 268 18.28 -0.62 -1.62
N SER A 269 17.75 0.16 -0.67
CA SER A 269 16.31 0.37 -0.50
C SER A 269 15.65 0.93 -1.75
N ILE A 270 16.27 1.93 -2.41
CA ILE A 270 15.74 2.58 -3.61
C ILE A 270 15.75 1.61 -4.80
N GLU A 271 16.85 0.90 -5.06
CA GLU A 271 16.91 -0.10 -6.10
C GLU A 271 15.88 -1.22 -5.85
N ALA A 272 15.76 -1.68 -4.60
CA ALA A 272 14.76 -2.67 -4.22
C ALA A 272 13.33 -2.17 -4.46
N ARG A 273 13.03 -0.92 -4.10
CA ARG A 273 11.70 -0.32 -4.30
C ARG A 273 11.30 -0.23 -5.76
N LEU A 274 12.21 0.19 -6.63
CA LEU A 274 11.95 0.33 -8.05
C LEU A 274 11.80 -1.02 -8.76
N GLN A 275 12.60 -2.03 -8.38
CA GLN A 275 12.55 -3.35 -9.01
C GLN A 275 11.47 -4.27 -8.43
N PHE A 276 11.11 -4.08 -7.17
CA PHE A 276 10.13 -4.90 -6.43
C PHE A 276 9.12 -4.00 -5.71
N PRO A 277 8.28 -3.25 -6.43
CA PRO A 277 7.43 -2.22 -5.85
C PRO A 277 6.28 -2.75 -4.96
N HIS A 278 6.11 -4.06 -4.87
CA HIS A 278 5.20 -4.71 -3.94
C HIS A 278 5.72 -4.77 -2.49
N LEU A 279 7.04 -4.56 -2.29
CA LEU A 279 7.66 -4.66 -0.98
C LEU A 279 7.25 -3.52 -0.03
N GLN A 280 7.07 -3.85 1.23
CA GLN A 280 7.19 -2.90 2.32
C GLN A 280 8.66 -2.78 2.70
N ILE A 281 9.19 -1.57 2.74
CA ILE A 281 10.61 -1.33 3.02
C ILE A 281 10.76 -0.46 4.25
N GLU A 282 11.47 -0.97 5.26
CA GLU A 282 11.85 -0.28 6.49
C GLU A 282 13.37 -0.06 6.47
N ALA A 283 13.80 1.19 6.41
CA ALA A 283 15.19 1.59 6.31
C ALA A 283 15.67 2.23 7.62
N PHE A 284 16.73 1.67 8.22
CA PHE A 284 17.26 2.09 9.52
C PHE A 284 18.66 2.68 9.38
N GLU A 285 18.91 3.82 10.01
CA GLU A 285 20.24 4.44 10.01
C GLU A 285 20.47 5.21 11.31
N ILE A 286 21.66 5.08 11.86
CA ILE A 286 22.03 5.76 13.11
C ILE A 286 22.38 7.24 12.90
N ARG A 287 22.83 7.61 11.70
CA ARG A 287 23.30 8.95 11.36
C ARG A 287 22.15 9.83 10.89
N PRO A 288 21.79 10.90 11.61
CA PRO A 288 20.66 11.74 11.25
C PRO A 288 20.83 12.46 9.90
N GLU A 289 22.07 12.78 9.48
CA GLU A 289 22.35 13.39 8.18
C GLU A 289 21.94 12.53 6.97
N CYS A 290 21.83 11.24 7.15
CA CYS A 290 21.40 10.31 6.08
C CYS A 290 19.91 10.40 5.77
N GLU A 291 19.09 10.97 6.65
CA GLU A 291 17.65 11.15 6.40
C GLU A 291 17.38 12.05 5.19
N ALA A 292 18.02 13.21 5.15
CA ALA A 292 17.87 14.14 4.02
C ALA A 292 18.39 13.54 2.71
N ILE A 293 19.48 12.75 2.80
CA ILE A 293 20.11 12.10 1.64
C ILE A 293 19.17 11.05 1.02
N ILE A 294 18.64 10.15 1.83
CA ILE A 294 17.73 9.13 1.30
C ILE A 294 16.44 9.75 0.75
N GLN A 295 15.88 10.76 1.40
CA GLN A 295 14.69 11.48 0.93
C GLN A 295 14.94 12.18 -0.42
N GLU A 296 16.09 12.81 -0.60
CA GLU A 296 16.48 13.42 -1.88
C GLU A 296 16.62 12.36 -2.97
N ASN A 297 17.30 11.26 -2.68
CA ASN A 297 17.47 10.15 -3.62
C ASN A 297 16.12 9.48 -3.95
N MET A 298 15.23 9.29 -2.98
CA MET A 298 13.87 8.77 -3.23
C MET A 298 13.09 9.65 -4.22
N ARG A 299 13.13 10.97 -4.06
CA ARG A 299 12.46 11.92 -4.97
C ARG A 299 13.10 11.88 -6.36
N ARG A 300 14.44 11.92 -6.42
CA ARG A 300 15.20 11.91 -7.67
C ARG A 300 14.90 10.70 -8.53
N PHE A 301 14.77 9.52 -7.92
CA PHE A 301 14.57 8.26 -8.65
C PHE A 301 13.11 7.80 -8.71
N GLY A 302 12.17 8.56 -8.17
CA GLY A 302 10.76 8.17 -8.16
C GLY A 302 10.48 6.92 -7.33
N ALA A 303 11.07 6.82 -6.13
CA ALA A 303 10.96 5.66 -5.24
C ALA A 303 10.17 5.97 -3.95
N PRO A 304 8.84 6.25 -4.01
CA PRO A 304 8.02 6.52 -2.83
C PRO A 304 7.82 5.27 -1.97
N GLY A 305 7.43 5.46 -0.70
CA GLY A 305 6.97 4.38 0.16
C GLY A 305 8.10 3.58 0.84
N ILE A 306 9.27 4.17 1.05
CA ILE A 306 10.30 3.67 1.95
C ILE A 306 10.12 4.35 3.31
N ASN A 307 9.93 3.58 4.37
CA ASN A 307 9.80 4.08 5.73
C ASN A 307 11.19 4.26 6.36
N ILE A 308 11.49 5.46 6.81
CA ILE A 308 12.83 5.83 7.31
C ILE A 308 12.80 5.91 8.83
N HIS A 309 13.78 5.24 9.47
CA HIS A 309 13.95 5.20 10.91
C HIS A 309 15.36 5.67 11.26
N ILE A 310 15.47 6.85 11.87
CA ILE A 310 16.74 7.40 12.32
C ILE A 310 16.93 7.10 13.81
N GLY A 311 18.08 6.49 14.13
CA GLY A 311 18.47 6.12 15.48
C GLY A 311 19.25 4.81 15.54
N ASP A 312 19.70 4.45 16.75
CA ASP A 312 20.39 3.17 16.95
C ASP A 312 19.39 2.01 16.86
N PHE A 313 19.53 1.17 15.84
CA PHE A 313 18.68 0.01 15.61
C PHE A 313 18.51 -0.87 16.85
N LEU A 314 19.54 -1.02 17.67
CA LEU A 314 19.50 -1.89 18.85
C LEU A 314 18.62 -1.32 19.98
N THR A 315 18.54 0.00 20.12
CA THR A 315 17.82 0.67 21.22
C THR A 315 16.49 1.26 20.78
N SER A 316 16.30 1.51 19.48
CA SER A 316 15.04 2.06 18.95
C SER A 316 13.91 1.03 18.99
N PRO A 317 12.65 1.47 19.23
CA PRO A 317 11.48 0.61 19.11
C PRO A 317 11.34 0.10 17.67
N LEU A 318 10.88 -1.14 17.52
CA LEU A 318 10.69 -1.71 16.20
C LEU A 318 9.32 -1.32 15.62
N PRO A 319 9.18 -1.21 14.28
CA PRO A 319 7.90 -0.86 13.63
C PRO A 319 6.74 -1.80 13.99
N LEU A 320 7.05 -3.01 14.46
CA LEU A 320 6.06 -4.01 14.91
C LEU A 320 5.42 -3.68 16.27
N GLU A 321 6.06 -2.84 17.08
CA GLU A 321 5.57 -2.42 18.37
C GLU A 321 4.38 -1.47 18.18
N GLY A 322 3.16 -1.99 18.35
CA GLY A 322 1.90 -1.25 18.11
C GLY A 322 1.00 -1.86 17.04
N GLY A 323 1.34 -3.03 16.49
CA GLY A 323 0.47 -3.81 15.60
C GLY A 323 0.31 -3.25 14.18
N ARG A 324 1.25 -2.42 13.71
CA ARG A 324 1.16 -1.75 12.40
C ARG A 324 2.12 -2.29 11.34
N GLY A 325 3.06 -3.18 11.69
CA GLY A 325 4.06 -3.73 10.77
C GLY A 325 3.96 -5.24 10.61
N GLU A 326 4.37 -5.76 9.47
CA GLU A 326 4.58 -7.19 9.25
C GLU A 326 6.03 -7.56 9.59
N ALA A 327 6.26 -8.81 10.03
CA ALA A 327 7.60 -9.33 10.32
C ALA A 327 8.46 -9.32 9.05
N PRO A 328 9.75 -8.91 9.13
CA PRO A 328 10.63 -8.93 7.97
C PRO A 328 10.88 -10.38 7.52
N ASP A 329 10.84 -10.59 6.21
CA ASP A 329 11.23 -11.85 5.57
C ASP A 329 12.49 -11.71 4.71
N ALA A 330 13.00 -10.48 4.57
CA ALA A 330 14.33 -10.18 4.02
C ALA A 330 14.98 -9.07 4.84
N VAL A 331 16.23 -9.26 5.24
CA VAL A 331 17.02 -8.27 5.99
C VAL A 331 18.38 -8.08 5.33
N PHE A 332 18.70 -6.85 4.99
CA PHE A 332 20.03 -6.45 4.54
C PHE A 332 20.74 -5.69 5.66
N ILE A 333 21.99 -6.07 5.97
CA ILE A 333 22.85 -5.37 6.92
C ILE A 333 23.95 -4.66 6.14
N GLY A 334 23.75 -3.36 5.87
CA GLY A 334 24.69 -2.49 5.16
C GLY A 334 25.79 -1.93 6.06
N GLY A 335 25.52 -1.82 7.37
CA GLY A 335 26.47 -1.33 8.37
C GLY A 335 26.13 -1.86 9.76
N HIS A 336 27.15 -2.34 10.50
CA HIS A 336 26.96 -2.97 11.81
C HIS A 336 27.74 -2.30 12.98
N GLY A 337 28.66 -1.38 12.67
CA GLY A 337 29.41 -0.66 13.71
C GLY A 337 30.15 -1.55 14.72
N GLY A 338 30.53 -2.77 14.33
CA GLY A 338 31.16 -3.76 15.21
C GLY A 338 30.20 -4.61 16.04
N ARG A 339 28.88 -4.33 16.00
CA ARG A 339 27.84 -4.99 16.81
C ARG A 339 26.99 -5.97 16.00
N LEU A 340 27.60 -6.69 15.03
CA LEU A 340 26.89 -7.54 14.10
C LEU A 340 26.03 -8.61 14.79
N LYS A 341 26.63 -9.32 15.77
CA LYS A 341 25.94 -10.39 16.51
C LYS A 341 24.68 -9.86 17.22
N GLU A 342 24.78 -8.71 17.92
CA GLU A 342 23.66 -8.10 18.64
C GLU A 342 22.53 -7.68 17.66
N ILE A 343 22.90 -7.15 16.50
CA ILE A 343 21.94 -6.82 15.44
C ILE A 343 21.22 -8.08 14.95
N MET A 344 21.98 -9.15 14.67
CA MET A 344 21.39 -10.42 14.20
C MET A 344 20.53 -11.06 15.30
N GLU A 345 20.93 -11.02 16.56
CA GLU A 345 20.11 -11.49 17.69
C GLU A 345 18.75 -10.75 17.72
N LYS A 346 18.77 -9.42 17.64
CA LYS A 346 17.53 -8.61 17.61
C LYS A 346 16.68 -8.94 16.38
N VAL A 347 17.27 -9.04 15.20
CA VAL A 347 16.55 -9.42 13.95
C VAL A 347 15.89 -10.79 14.11
N LEU A 348 16.56 -11.77 14.67
CA LEU A 348 16.02 -13.13 14.85
C LEU A 348 14.80 -13.20 15.78
N THR A 349 14.62 -12.23 16.67
CA THR A 349 13.40 -12.21 17.51
C THR A 349 12.13 -12.00 16.70
N ILE A 350 12.25 -11.40 15.49
CA ILE A 350 11.11 -10.96 14.67
C ILE A 350 11.16 -11.46 13.22
N LEU A 351 12.28 -12.04 12.78
CA LEU A 351 12.44 -12.56 11.43
C LEU A 351 11.41 -13.66 11.15
N ALA A 352 10.73 -13.57 10.01
CA ALA A 352 9.83 -14.62 9.54
C ALA A 352 10.53 -15.99 9.47
N PRO A 353 9.79 -17.12 9.61
CA PRO A 353 10.41 -18.45 9.69
C PRO A 353 11.29 -18.82 8.49
N ASP A 354 10.94 -18.35 7.29
CA ASP A 354 11.69 -18.56 6.03
C ASP A 354 12.53 -17.35 5.64
N GLY A 355 12.70 -16.39 6.55
CA GLY A 355 13.39 -15.14 6.32
C GLY A 355 14.88 -15.34 6.09
N VAL A 356 15.48 -14.41 5.34
CA VAL A 356 16.92 -14.39 5.02
C VAL A 356 17.58 -13.12 5.54
N ILE A 357 18.85 -13.26 5.93
CA ILE A 357 19.73 -12.13 6.29
C ILE A 357 20.88 -12.11 5.29
N VAL A 358 21.18 -10.94 4.73
CA VAL A 358 22.26 -10.73 3.77
C VAL A 358 23.14 -9.58 4.25
N MET A 359 24.46 -9.73 4.12
CA MET A 359 25.46 -8.71 4.41
C MET A 359 26.52 -8.68 3.31
N ASN A 360 27.04 -7.51 3.01
CA ASN A 360 28.21 -7.33 2.15
C ASN A 360 29.47 -7.13 3.00
N SER A 361 30.45 -8.02 2.88
CA SER A 361 31.73 -7.92 3.55
C SER A 361 32.79 -7.47 2.57
N VAL A 362 33.55 -6.41 2.92
CA VAL A 362 34.69 -5.90 2.16
C VAL A 362 35.97 -6.36 2.84
N ILE A 363 36.79 -7.11 2.13
CA ILE A 363 38.13 -7.53 2.62
C ILE A 363 39.09 -6.38 2.35
N ALA A 364 39.34 -5.54 3.36
CA ALA A 364 40.34 -4.47 3.26
C ALA A 364 41.61 -4.80 4.07
N PRO A 365 42.83 -4.67 3.51
CA PRO A 365 44.08 -5.08 4.14
C PRO A 365 44.46 -4.36 5.44
N LYS A 366 43.71 -3.31 5.82
CA LYS A 366 44.01 -2.46 6.99
C LYS A 366 42.91 -2.42 8.05
N VAL A 367 41.88 -3.25 7.92
CA VAL A 367 40.77 -3.29 8.90
C VAL A 367 41.11 -4.32 9.97
N THR A 368 41.16 -3.89 11.22
CA THR A 368 41.52 -4.74 12.38
C THR A 368 40.45 -5.78 12.72
N THR A 369 39.27 -5.69 12.17
CA THR A 369 38.17 -6.65 12.37
C THR A 369 37.60 -7.03 11.02
N ASP A 370 37.78 -8.28 10.60
CA ASP A 370 37.24 -8.82 9.37
C ASP A 370 35.73 -9.04 9.54
N SER A 371 34.91 -8.28 8.79
CA SER A 371 33.46 -8.42 8.82
C SER A 371 32.99 -9.83 8.44
N HIS A 372 33.77 -10.57 7.64
CA HIS A 372 33.50 -11.97 7.32
C HIS A 372 33.65 -12.86 8.55
N GLN A 373 34.74 -12.67 9.31
CA GLN A 373 34.95 -13.41 10.56
C GLN A 373 33.81 -13.11 11.57
N LEU A 374 33.43 -11.83 11.75
CA LEU A 374 32.31 -11.48 12.63
C LEU A 374 31.00 -12.16 12.20
N TRP A 375 30.76 -12.28 10.90
CA TRP A 375 29.60 -12.98 10.36
C TRP A 375 29.65 -14.48 10.71
N ASP A 376 30.79 -15.15 10.47
CA ASP A 376 30.90 -16.57 10.77
C ASP A 376 30.74 -16.86 12.26
N GLU A 377 31.37 -16.05 13.12
CA GLU A 377 31.22 -16.14 14.58
C GLU A 377 29.74 -15.93 15.01
N ALA A 378 29.07 -14.94 14.45
CA ALA A 378 27.68 -14.68 14.75
C ALA A 378 26.75 -15.82 14.28
N CYS A 379 26.93 -16.33 13.06
CA CYS A 379 26.13 -17.42 12.54
C CYS A 379 26.32 -18.71 13.36
N ILE A 380 27.55 -19.04 13.75
CA ILE A 380 27.85 -20.20 14.60
C ILE A 380 27.17 -20.03 15.97
N ALA A 381 27.33 -18.86 16.59
CA ALA A 381 26.80 -18.59 17.93
C ALA A 381 25.25 -18.62 17.96
N LEU A 382 24.61 -18.25 16.85
CA LEU A 382 23.15 -18.17 16.71
C LEU A 382 22.54 -19.41 16.04
N GLY A 383 23.34 -20.39 15.64
CA GLY A 383 22.88 -21.63 15.02
C GLY A 383 22.26 -21.43 13.63
N LEU A 384 22.77 -20.46 12.87
CA LEU A 384 22.23 -20.12 11.55
C LEU A 384 22.91 -20.93 10.44
N HIS A 385 22.11 -21.33 9.46
CA HIS A 385 22.62 -21.97 8.26
C HIS A 385 23.17 -20.92 7.29
N GLN A 386 24.45 -21.06 6.93
CA GLN A 386 25.08 -20.18 5.95
C GLN A 386 25.01 -20.80 4.55
N ASP A 387 24.60 -19.98 3.58
CA ASP A 387 24.66 -20.36 2.17
C ASP A 387 26.08 -20.15 1.61
N THR A 388 26.36 -20.71 0.44
CA THR A 388 27.65 -20.49 -0.24
C THR A 388 27.85 -19.02 -0.57
N PRO A 389 28.94 -18.37 -0.09
CA PRO A 389 29.21 -16.97 -0.33
C PRO A 389 29.42 -16.63 -1.82
N ILE A 390 28.95 -15.47 -2.25
CA ILE A 390 29.23 -14.94 -3.59
C ILE A 390 30.36 -13.93 -3.48
N ARG A 391 31.51 -14.23 -4.10
CA ARG A 391 32.69 -13.34 -4.11
C ARG A 391 32.78 -12.61 -5.43
N ILE A 392 32.92 -11.28 -5.37
CA ILE A 392 32.99 -10.39 -6.53
C ILE A 392 34.23 -9.52 -6.42
N GLN A 393 34.92 -9.32 -7.53
CA GLN A 393 35.96 -8.34 -7.65
C GLN A 393 35.68 -7.40 -8.81
N LEU A 394 35.54 -6.12 -8.50
CA LEU A 394 35.28 -5.07 -9.48
C LEU A 394 36.57 -4.32 -9.76
N ASN A 395 37.20 -4.60 -10.92
CA ASN A 395 38.45 -3.95 -11.36
C ASN A 395 39.55 -4.04 -10.29
N GLU A 396 40.16 -2.90 -9.95
CA GLU A 396 41.21 -2.78 -8.91
C GLU A 396 40.65 -2.59 -7.48
N ASN A 397 39.33 -2.59 -7.29
CA ASN A 397 38.73 -2.48 -5.96
C ASN A 397 38.95 -3.76 -5.17
N HIS A 398 38.87 -3.62 -3.83
CA HIS A 398 38.94 -4.78 -2.95
C HIS A 398 37.79 -5.76 -3.25
N PRO A 399 38.03 -7.07 -3.16
CA PRO A 399 36.99 -8.05 -3.29
C PRO A 399 35.86 -7.81 -2.27
N ILE A 400 34.64 -8.00 -2.71
CA ILE A 400 33.45 -7.94 -1.86
C ILE A 400 32.82 -9.33 -1.81
N THR A 401 32.47 -9.79 -0.63
CA THR A 401 31.78 -11.06 -0.43
C THR A 401 30.35 -10.79 0.04
N ILE A 402 29.38 -11.31 -0.69
CA ILE A 402 27.99 -11.31 -0.29
C ILE A 402 27.75 -12.56 0.55
N LEU A 403 27.37 -12.36 1.78
CA LEU A 403 27.12 -13.36 2.79
C LEU A 403 25.61 -13.48 3.00
N ARG A 404 25.11 -14.69 3.12
CA ARG A 404 23.70 -14.98 3.36
C ARG A 404 23.53 -16.07 4.38
N CYS A 405 22.56 -15.90 5.27
CA CYS A 405 22.15 -16.93 6.21
C CYS A 405 20.64 -16.95 6.40
N ARG A 406 20.17 -18.05 6.99
CA ARG A 406 18.77 -18.31 7.35
C ARG A 406 18.72 -19.17 8.60
N ARG A 407 17.54 -19.30 9.20
CA ARG A 407 17.32 -20.22 10.32
C ARG A 407 17.54 -21.68 9.95
#